data_936e76c6b2cac610ac325b76f3f58284
#
_entry.id   936e76c6b2cac610ac325b76f3f58284
#
_cell.length_a   1.000
_cell.length_b   1.000
_cell.length_c   1.000
_cell.angle_alpha   90.00
_cell.angle_beta   90.00
_cell.angle_gamma   90.00
#
_symmetry.space_group_name_H-M   'P 1'
#
loop_
_entity.id
_entity.type
_entity.pdbx_description
1 polymer ?
#
loop_
_entity_poly.entity_id
_entity_poly.type
_entity_poly.pdbx_seq_one_letter_code
_entity_poly.pdbx_strand_id
1 'polypeptide(L)'
;MISSPRARIGVLAGIVIVGIGIALAVTLGSHHGAAKQPGTPWYSALAAPYASTRGSAKTPCGIVIRSSTIGVGHPILPCGAKLELELGGKDVFTRVIDRVATVPGHTFDLTPALAHELGVQGTRTIRWRFAP
;
A
#
# COMPACT_ATOMS: atom_id res chain seq x y z
N MET A 1 81.43 -7.35 52.91
CA MET A 1 82.30 -7.54 51.72
C MET A 1 81.46 -7.98 50.61
N ILE A 2 81.06 -7.08 49.77
CA ILE A 2 81.51 -6.90 48.40
C ILE A 2 81.20 -8.05 47.51
N SER A 3 80.28 -7.90 46.60
CA SER A 3 80.48 -7.79 45.16
C SER A 3 79.22 -7.82 44.43
N SER A 4 78.99 -6.76 43.82
CA SER A 4 78.01 -6.63 42.73
C SER A 4 78.48 -7.38 41.48
N PRO A 5 77.67 -8.04 40.77
CA PRO A 5 77.86 -8.12 39.34
C PRO A 5 76.73 -7.46 38.56
N ARG A 6 77.19 -6.60 37.73
CA ARG A 6 76.49 -5.88 36.72
C ARG A 6 75.60 -6.81 35.85
N ALA A 7 74.32 -6.70 36.07
CA ALA A 7 73.37 -7.28 35.10
C ALA A 7 73.38 -6.42 33.85
N ARG A 8 73.77 -7.02 32.76
CA ARG A 8 73.70 -6.42 31.42
C ARG A 8 72.24 -6.39 30.98
N ILE A 9 71.76 -5.21 30.86
CA ILE A 9 70.44 -4.96 30.29
C ILE A 9 70.53 -5.21 28.81
N GLY A 10 70.04 -6.38 28.40
CA GLY A 10 69.79 -6.68 26.99
C GLY A 10 68.53 -5.92 26.57
N VAL A 11 68.72 -4.84 25.86
CA VAL A 11 67.62 -4.17 25.17
C VAL A 11 67.18 -5.03 24.02
N LEU A 12 66.17 -5.84 24.26
CA LEU A 12 65.44 -6.47 23.14
C LEU A 12 64.46 -5.44 22.64
N ALA A 13 64.83 -4.80 21.58
CA ALA A 13 63.94 -3.97 20.81
C ALA A 13 62.85 -4.91 20.19
N GLY A 14 61.76 -5.05 20.96
CA GLY A 14 60.54 -5.64 20.44
C GLY A 14 59.94 -4.68 19.45
N ILE A 15 60.11 -4.98 18.17
CA ILE A 15 59.36 -4.32 17.09
C ILE A 15 57.91 -4.75 17.27
N VAL A 16 57.11 -3.93 17.92
CA VAL A 16 55.65 -4.08 17.88
C VAL A 16 55.21 -3.58 16.54
N ILE A 17 55.06 -4.51 15.61
CA ILE A 17 54.36 -4.24 14.35
C ILE A 17 52.90 -4.11 14.75
N VAL A 18 52.47 -2.87 15.03
CA VAL A 18 51.08 -2.55 15.08
C VAL A 18 50.56 -2.68 13.64
N GLY A 19 50.12 -3.89 13.32
CA GLY A 19 49.34 -4.09 12.12
C GLY A 19 48.06 -3.32 12.23
N ILE A 20 48.06 -2.12 11.66
CA ILE A 20 46.81 -1.40 11.42
C ILE A 20 46.10 -2.18 10.32
N GLY A 21 45.36 -3.18 10.74
CA GLY A 21 44.37 -3.82 9.91
C GLY A 21 43.32 -2.78 9.60
N ILE A 22 43.50 -2.06 8.50
CA ILE A 22 42.38 -1.32 7.89
C ILE A 22 41.42 -2.41 7.41
N ALA A 23 40.50 -2.78 8.29
CA ALA A 23 39.31 -3.48 7.87
C ALA A 23 38.56 -2.51 6.96
N LEU A 24 38.83 -2.59 5.65
CA LEU A 24 37.86 -2.09 4.68
C LEU A 24 36.60 -2.89 4.90
N ALA A 25 35.74 -2.40 5.78
CA ALA A 25 34.34 -2.77 5.78
C ALA A 25 33.79 -2.25 4.45
N VAL A 26 33.93 -3.06 3.40
CA VAL A 26 33.11 -2.90 2.22
C VAL A 26 31.70 -3.19 2.68
N THR A 27 31.02 -2.17 3.17
CA THR A 27 29.59 -2.19 3.25
C THR A 27 29.12 -2.27 1.81
N LEU A 28 29.00 -3.49 1.32
CA LEU A 28 28.13 -3.78 0.20
C LEU A 28 26.74 -3.37 0.68
N GLY A 29 26.48 -2.09 0.58
CA GLY A 29 25.13 -1.56 0.62
C GLY A 29 24.40 -2.28 -0.48
N SER A 30 23.78 -3.40 -0.12
CA SER A 30 22.73 -3.98 -0.92
C SER A 30 21.63 -2.94 -0.96
N HIS A 31 21.78 -1.98 -1.84
CA HIS A 31 20.65 -1.26 -2.35
C HIS A 31 19.85 -2.32 -3.12
N HIS A 32 19.15 -3.15 -2.37
CA HIS A 32 17.93 -3.71 -2.85
C HIS A 32 17.03 -2.49 -3.07
N GLY A 33 17.24 -1.83 -4.17
CA GLY A 33 16.22 -1.01 -4.76
C GLY A 33 15.05 -1.96 -4.84
N ALA A 34 14.11 -1.80 -3.90
CA ALA A 34 12.84 -2.48 -3.98
C ALA A 34 12.37 -2.20 -5.39
N ALA A 35 12.43 -3.21 -6.26
CA ALA A 35 11.90 -3.10 -7.59
C ALA A 35 10.47 -2.63 -7.36
N LYS A 36 10.18 -1.39 -7.77
CA LYS A 36 8.86 -0.80 -7.66
C LYS A 36 7.95 -1.82 -8.32
N GLN A 37 7.22 -2.58 -7.52
CA GLN A 37 6.28 -3.56 -8.05
C GLN A 37 5.43 -2.82 -9.07
N PRO A 38 5.26 -3.37 -10.29
CA PRO A 38 4.37 -2.76 -11.26
C PRO A 38 3.06 -2.52 -10.53
N GLY A 39 2.70 -1.25 -10.35
CA GLY A 39 1.46 -0.90 -9.65
C GLY A 39 0.31 -1.59 -10.38
N THR A 40 -0.68 -2.05 -9.65
CA THR A 40 -1.91 -2.61 -10.24
C THR A 40 -2.42 -1.66 -11.32
N PRO A 41 -2.67 -2.15 -12.53
CA PRO A 41 -3.07 -1.30 -13.65
C PRO A 41 -4.38 -0.58 -13.31
N TRP A 42 -4.50 0.63 -13.82
CA TRP A 42 -5.75 1.38 -13.76
C TRP A 42 -6.65 0.98 -14.90
N TYR A 43 -7.91 0.81 -14.59
CA TYR A 43 -8.99 0.55 -15.53
C TYR A 43 -9.95 1.74 -15.58
N SER A 44 -10.71 1.88 -16.65
CA SER A 44 -11.78 2.86 -16.76
C SER A 44 -13.12 2.15 -16.73
N ALA A 45 -14.08 2.74 -16.03
CA ALA A 45 -15.44 2.23 -15.99
C ALA A 45 -16.46 3.37 -15.78
N LEU A 46 -17.69 3.13 -16.19
CA LEU A 46 -18.80 4.03 -15.87
C LEU A 46 -19.32 3.71 -14.48
N ALA A 47 -19.53 4.74 -13.69
CA ALA A 47 -20.08 4.67 -12.33
C ALA A 47 -21.19 5.68 -12.15
N ALA A 48 -22.17 5.31 -11.35
CA ALA A 48 -23.27 6.19 -10.96
C ALA A 48 -23.65 5.97 -9.50
N PRO A 49 -24.24 6.96 -8.82
CA PRO A 49 -24.85 6.74 -7.51
C PRO A 49 -25.98 5.71 -7.60
N TYR A 50 -26.19 4.95 -6.53
CA TYR A 50 -27.38 4.08 -6.44
C TYR A 50 -28.65 4.86 -6.77
N ALA A 51 -29.48 4.28 -7.62
CA ALA A 51 -30.74 4.93 -8.04
C ALA A 51 -31.78 5.04 -6.91
N SER A 52 -31.66 4.18 -5.88
CA SER A 52 -32.54 4.19 -4.72
C SER A 52 -31.81 3.65 -3.49
N THR A 53 -32.22 4.12 -2.33
CA THR A 53 -31.82 3.53 -1.06
C THR A 53 -32.53 2.19 -0.89
N ARG A 54 -31.78 1.12 -0.61
CA ARG A 54 -32.35 -0.22 -0.34
C ARG A 54 -33.04 -0.34 1.02
N GLY A 55 -33.21 0.77 1.73
CA GLY A 55 -33.72 0.76 3.10
C GLY A 55 -32.82 -0.02 4.05
N SER A 56 -33.41 -0.79 4.96
CA SER A 56 -32.69 -1.61 5.93
C SER A 56 -32.31 -3.01 5.44
N ALA A 57 -32.62 -3.35 4.19
CA ALA A 57 -32.31 -4.66 3.63
C ALA A 57 -30.79 -4.83 3.46
N LYS A 58 -30.29 -6.03 3.79
CA LYS A 58 -28.90 -6.38 3.56
C LYS A 58 -28.64 -6.61 2.07
N THR A 59 -27.48 -6.18 1.60
CA THR A 59 -26.98 -6.54 0.28
C THR A 59 -26.64 -8.03 0.22
N PRO A 60 -26.46 -8.63 -0.96
CA PRO A 60 -25.89 -9.98 -1.11
C PRO A 60 -24.55 -10.18 -0.38
N CYS A 61 -23.80 -9.11 -0.14
CA CYS A 61 -22.57 -9.15 0.66
C CYS A 61 -22.80 -9.02 2.18
N GLY A 62 -24.07 -9.02 2.64
CA GLY A 62 -24.43 -8.96 4.05
C GLY A 62 -24.35 -7.57 4.69
N ILE A 63 -24.23 -6.51 3.90
CA ILE A 63 -24.05 -5.13 4.36
C ILE A 63 -25.39 -4.39 4.28
N VAL A 64 -25.71 -3.64 5.34
CA VAL A 64 -26.79 -2.65 5.30
C VAL A 64 -26.22 -1.31 4.85
N ILE A 65 -26.69 -0.79 3.72
CA ILE A 65 -26.24 0.50 3.19
C ILE A 65 -26.96 1.61 3.98
N ARG A 66 -26.16 2.41 4.67
CA ARG A 66 -26.60 3.60 5.42
C ARG A 66 -26.12 4.86 4.71
N SER A 67 -26.59 6.02 5.14
CA SER A 67 -26.17 7.32 4.59
C SER A 67 -24.65 7.57 4.64
N SER A 68 -23.97 6.98 5.63
CA SER A 68 -22.51 7.10 5.81
C SER A 68 -21.71 5.92 5.24
N THR A 69 -22.37 4.92 4.66
CA THR A 69 -21.68 3.73 4.14
C THR A 69 -20.87 4.08 2.90
N ILE A 70 -19.58 3.80 2.94
CA ILE A 70 -18.67 3.92 1.79
C ILE A 70 -18.49 2.54 1.16
N GLY A 71 -18.92 2.39 -0.07
CA GLY A 71 -18.85 1.12 -0.78
C GLY A 71 -19.39 1.18 -2.17
N VAL A 72 -19.15 0.12 -2.94
CA VAL A 72 -19.63 -0.03 -4.31
C VAL A 72 -20.42 -1.31 -4.50
N GLY A 73 -21.37 -1.28 -5.39
CA GLY A 73 -21.98 -2.45 -6.02
C GLY A 73 -21.29 -2.76 -7.33
N HIS A 74 -21.08 -4.05 -7.60
CA HIS A 74 -20.51 -4.53 -8.85
C HIS A 74 -21.07 -5.92 -9.18
N PRO A 75 -21.36 -6.24 -10.45
CA PRO A 75 -22.02 -7.50 -10.80
C PRO A 75 -21.16 -8.74 -10.60
N ILE A 76 -19.85 -8.65 -10.76
CA ILE A 76 -18.95 -9.81 -10.79
C ILE A 76 -17.79 -9.75 -9.78
N LEU A 77 -17.39 -8.59 -9.31
CA LEU A 77 -16.32 -8.51 -8.32
C LEU A 77 -16.74 -9.14 -6.99
N PRO A 78 -15.84 -9.87 -6.31
CA PRO A 78 -16.18 -10.54 -5.07
C PRO A 78 -16.49 -9.54 -3.95
N CYS A 79 -17.40 -9.92 -3.04
CA CYS A 79 -17.66 -9.16 -1.83
C CYS A 79 -16.38 -8.90 -1.04
N GLY A 80 -16.19 -7.69 -0.58
CA GLY A 80 -15.02 -7.29 0.20
C GLY A 80 -13.77 -6.97 -0.62
N ALA A 81 -13.79 -7.13 -1.95
CA ALA A 81 -12.67 -6.73 -2.80
C ALA A 81 -12.35 -5.25 -2.55
N LYS A 82 -11.08 -4.97 -2.22
CA LYS A 82 -10.61 -3.61 -1.97
C LYS A 82 -10.28 -2.92 -3.27
N LEU A 83 -10.77 -1.72 -3.42
CA LEU A 83 -10.64 -0.93 -4.63
C LEU A 83 -10.13 0.48 -4.30
N GLU A 84 -9.45 1.06 -5.25
CA GLU A 84 -9.12 2.48 -5.28
C GLU A 84 -9.82 3.07 -6.50
N LEU A 85 -10.60 4.11 -6.28
CA LEU A 85 -11.34 4.83 -7.33
C LEU A 85 -10.75 6.22 -7.48
N GLU A 86 -10.67 6.71 -8.70
CA GLU A 86 -10.15 8.04 -9.00
C GLU A 86 -11.10 8.79 -9.95
N LEU A 87 -11.33 10.05 -9.61
CA LEU A 87 -12.03 11.01 -10.47
C LEU A 87 -11.44 12.42 -10.27
N GLY A 88 -10.92 13.00 -11.36
CA GLY A 88 -10.45 14.38 -11.34
C GLY A 88 -9.31 14.65 -10.37
N GLY A 89 -8.43 13.69 -10.16
CA GLY A 89 -7.29 13.78 -9.24
C GLY A 89 -7.65 13.50 -7.78
N LYS A 90 -8.87 13.09 -7.50
CA LYS A 90 -9.28 12.67 -6.16
C LYS A 90 -9.36 11.14 -6.10
N ASP A 91 -8.65 10.56 -5.16
CA ASP A 91 -8.59 9.11 -4.92
C ASP A 91 -9.39 8.74 -3.68
N VAL A 92 -10.19 7.69 -3.75
CA VAL A 92 -10.95 7.16 -2.62
C VAL A 92 -10.78 5.66 -2.56
N PHE A 93 -10.39 5.16 -1.39
CA PHE A 93 -10.36 3.73 -1.12
C PHE A 93 -11.74 3.24 -0.68
N THR A 94 -12.16 2.12 -1.24
CA THR A 94 -13.46 1.53 -0.99
C THR A 94 -13.41 0.02 -1.11
N ARG A 95 -14.55 -0.63 -1.03
CA ARG A 95 -14.70 -2.08 -1.23
C ARG A 95 -16.03 -2.43 -1.86
N VAL A 96 -16.09 -3.60 -2.44
CA VAL A 96 -17.33 -4.18 -2.95
C VAL A 96 -18.19 -4.63 -1.78
N ILE A 97 -19.36 -4.04 -1.65
CA ILE A 97 -20.33 -4.31 -0.57
C ILE A 97 -21.66 -4.84 -1.10
N ASP A 98 -21.83 -4.86 -2.42
CA ASP A 98 -23.05 -5.31 -3.07
C ASP A 98 -22.75 -5.99 -4.40
N ARG A 99 -23.58 -6.95 -4.75
CA ARG A 99 -23.55 -7.67 -6.03
C ARG A 99 -24.90 -7.55 -6.68
N VAL A 100 -25.07 -6.54 -7.49
CA VAL A 100 -26.31 -6.29 -8.21
C VAL A 100 -26.07 -6.26 -9.70
N ALA A 101 -27.06 -6.64 -10.46
CA ALA A 101 -27.09 -6.30 -11.86
C ALA A 101 -27.08 -4.77 -11.95
N THR A 102 -26.06 -4.23 -12.56
CA THR A 102 -25.97 -2.79 -12.80
C THR A 102 -27.07 -2.36 -13.77
N VAL A 103 -27.53 -1.13 -13.59
CA VAL A 103 -28.41 -0.50 -14.58
C VAL A 103 -27.65 -0.43 -15.92
N PRO A 104 -28.32 -0.68 -17.06
CA PRO A 104 -27.67 -0.52 -18.35
C PRO A 104 -26.96 0.84 -18.46
N GLY A 105 -25.67 0.83 -18.82
CA GLY A 105 -24.89 2.04 -19.01
C GLY A 105 -23.87 2.37 -17.92
N HIS A 106 -23.80 1.63 -16.81
CA HIS A 106 -22.70 1.75 -15.85
C HIS A 106 -22.35 0.42 -15.19
N THR A 107 -21.11 0.33 -14.68
CA THR A 107 -20.55 -0.90 -14.10
C THR A 107 -20.52 -0.83 -12.57
N PHE A 108 -20.29 0.36 -12.00
CA PHE A 108 -20.25 0.57 -10.57
C PHE A 108 -21.45 1.37 -10.10
N ASP A 109 -22.11 0.83 -9.07
CA ASP A 109 -23.08 1.57 -8.25
C ASP A 109 -22.36 2.11 -7.02
N LEU A 110 -22.33 3.42 -6.86
CA LEU A 110 -21.68 4.07 -5.73
C LEU A 110 -22.70 4.34 -4.63
N THR A 111 -22.34 4.03 -3.38
CA THR A 111 -23.18 4.52 -2.27
C THR A 111 -23.26 6.05 -2.28
N PRO A 112 -24.33 6.65 -1.75
CA PRO A 112 -24.46 8.10 -1.72
C PRO A 112 -23.26 8.81 -1.08
N ALA A 113 -22.73 8.26 0.02
CA ALA A 113 -21.57 8.83 0.68
C ALA A 113 -20.31 8.75 -0.19
N LEU A 114 -20.07 7.61 -0.86
CA LEU A 114 -18.93 7.46 -1.76
C LEU A 114 -19.06 8.38 -2.99
N ALA A 115 -20.25 8.45 -3.59
CA ALA A 115 -20.49 9.34 -4.72
C ALA A 115 -20.23 10.80 -4.36
N HIS A 116 -20.67 11.23 -3.18
CA HIS A 116 -20.40 12.56 -2.67
C HIS A 116 -18.90 12.80 -2.44
N GLU A 117 -18.22 11.85 -1.80
CA GLU A 117 -16.78 11.95 -1.52
C GLU A 117 -15.94 12.02 -2.80
N LEU A 118 -16.27 11.21 -3.79
CA LEU A 118 -15.59 11.18 -5.07
C LEU A 118 -16.02 12.32 -6.03
N GLY A 119 -17.14 12.98 -5.74
CA GLY A 119 -17.69 14.04 -6.57
C GLY A 119 -18.46 13.53 -7.80
N VAL A 120 -19.04 12.33 -7.72
CA VAL A 120 -19.81 11.73 -8.81
C VAL A 120 -21.26 12.21 -8.71
N GLN A 121 -21.72 12.87 -9.78
CA GLN A 121 -23.14 13.22 -9.99
C GLN A 121 -23.57 12.62 -11.33
N GLY A 122 -24.66 11.85 -11.32
CA GLY A 122 -25.09 11.08 -12.49
C GLY A 122 -24.06 10.04 -12.90
N THR A 123 -24.07 9.63 -14.16
CA THR A 123 -23.10 8.66 -14.68
C THR A 123 -21.82 9.36 -15.10
N ARG A 124 -20.68 8.88 -14.59
CA ARG A 124 -19.35 9.42 -14.89
C ARG A 124 -18.36 8.29 -15.19
N THR A 125 -17.42 8.56 -16.07
CA THR A 125 -16.26 7.69 -16.24
C THR A 125 -15.30 7.94 -15.09
N ILE A 126 -14.98 6.89 -14.36
CA ILE A 126 -13.99 6.88 -13.28
C ILE A 126 -12.83 5.98 -13.67
N ARG A 127 -11.70 6.16 -13.03
CA ARG A 127 -10.59 5.19 -13.05
C ARG A 127 -10.67 4.35 -11.77
N TRP A 128 -10.28 3.11 -11.88
CA TRP A 128 -10.28 2.22 -10.72
C TRP A 128 -9.17 1.18 -10.82
N ARG A 129 -8.76 0.65 -9.70
CA ARG A 129 -7.85 -0.50 -9.60
C ARG A 129 -8.11 -1.28 -8.32
N PHE A 130 -7.58 -2.48 -8.26
CA PHE A 130 -7.51 -3.18 -6.97
C PHE A 130 -6.53 -2.44 -6.07
N ALA A 131 -6.94 -2.19 -4.84
CA ALA A 131 -6.07 -1.62 -3.82
C ALA A 131 -5.06 -2.68 -3.34
N PRO A 132 -3.84 -2.27 -2.98
CA PRO A 132 -2.82 -3.15 -2.45
C PRO A 132 -3.18 -3.77 -1.10
#